data_d64b2b26bdb69d0b0c7412b7dd539da0
#
_entry.id   d64b2b26bdb69d0b0c7412b7dd539da0
#
_cell.length_a   1.000
_cell.length_b   1.000
_cell.length_c   1.000
_cell.angle_alpha   90.00
_cell.angle_beta   90.00
_cell.angle_gamma   90.00
#
_symmetry.space_group_name_H-M   'P 1'
#
loop_
_entity.id
_entity.type
_entity.pdbx_description
1 polymer ?
#
loop_
_entity_poly.entity_id
_entity_poly.type
_entity_poly.pdbx_seq_one_letter_code
_entity_poly.pdbx_strand_id
1 'polypeptide(L)'
;QLDFAIELGDFKDCTKTVDRELTIGFLQTVESAFRRYQGDRYHVMGNHDFDQISLGDYLANTNNAGDADGKTYYAFVKNGVKYIVLDACFNNDEGEHYSLGKLDWQVAIVPKMEMEWFRKELATGKEPVVVFCHQLVNTWDEKTQNIPHAFFVQNAAEVVDAMEKSGRVLAFICGHFHKGAYSEHNGIHYIVNQGLVERPLPHNVAGMVHIDKNHNLYVEGLWNERSHVCKKA
;
A
#
# COMPACT_ATOMS: atom_id res chain seq x y z
N GLN A 1 7.25 7.07 -20.36
CA GLN A 1 7.40 7.93 -19.18
C GLN A 1 6.36 7.49 -18.16
N LEU A 2 6.75 7.29 -16.89
CA LEU A 2 5.81 7.00 -15.81
C LEU A 2 5.13 8.30 -15.33
N ASP A 3 3.86 8.21 -14.95
CA ASP A 3 3.12 9.34 -14.37
C ASP A 3 3.54 9.58 -12.91
N PHE A 4 3.81 8.51 -12.17
CA PHE A 4 4.34 8.52 -10.81
C PHE A 4 4.97 7.17 -10.46
N ALA A 5 5.66 7.10 -9.33
CA ALA A 5 6.11 5.88 -8.68
C ALA A 5 5.51 5.79 -7.27
N ILE A 6 5.14 4.60 -6.85
CA ILE A 6 4.64 4.32 -5.50
C ILE A 6 5.32 3.06 -4.96
N GLU A 7 5.76 3.12 -3.72
CA GLU A 7 6.18 1.94 -2.98
C GLU A 7 5.06 1.51 -2.03
N LEU A 8 5.00 0.23 -1.70
CA LEU A 8 3.84 -0.39 -1.05
C LEU A 8 4.06 -0.70 0.44
N GLY A 9 4.93 0.03 1.11
CA GLY A 9 5.25 -0.15 2.53
C GLY A 9 6.37 -1.16 2.77
N ASP A 10 6.84 -1.22 4.01
CA ASP A 10 8.06 -1.94 4.41
C ASP A 10 9.26 -1.46 3.59
N PHE A 11 9.37 -0.13 3.51
CA PHE A 11 10.32 0.54 2.63
C PHE A 11 11.77 0.41 3.11
N LYS A 12 11.97 0.16 4.41
CA LYS A 12 13.27 -0.05 5.02
C LYS A 12 13.28 -1.30 5.90
N ASP A 13 14.45 -1.79 6.20
CA ASP A 13 14.71 -2.81 7.21
C ASP A 13 15.20 -2.18 8.52
N CYS A 14 15.42 -3.00 9.54
CA CYS A 14 15.99 -2.59 10.82
C CYS A 14 17.14 -3.52 11.24
N THR A 15 17.85 -3.16 12.30
CA THR A 15 18.90 -3.97 12.89
C THR A 15 18.34 -5.00 13.88
N LYS A 16 19.05 -6.10 14.11
CA LYS A 16 18.67 -7.10 15.14
C LYS A 16 18.72 -6.53 16.55
N THR A 17 19.64 -5.61 16.81
CA THR A 17 19.73 -4.87 18.06
C THR A 17 19.16 -3.47 17.80
N VAL A 18 18.35 -2.95 18.72
CA VAL A 18 17.74 -1.64 18.56
C VAL A 18 18.83 -0.57 18.36
N ASP A 19 18.82 0.03 17.17
CA ASP A 19 19.70 1.12 16.76
C ASP A 19 18.92 2.07 15.86
N ARG A 20 18.36 3.11 16.49
CA ARG A 20 17.52 4.10 15.81
C ARG A 20 18.28 4.86 14.72
N GLU A 21 19.53 5.25 15.00
CA GLU A 21 20.31 6.07 14.06
C GLU A 21 20.66 5.25 12.81
N LEU A 22 21.09 4.01 13.00
CA LEU A 22 21.40 3.13 11.89
C LEU A 22 20.15 2.79 11.09
N THR A 23 19.01 2.57 11.74
CA THR A 23 17.71 2.34 11.07
C THR A 23 17.27 3.54 10.24
N ILE A 24 17.46 4.77 10.75
CA ILE A 24 17.25 6.00 9.96
C ILE A 24 18.22 6.04 8.76
N GLY A 25 19.46 5.62 8.93
CA GLY A 25 20.44 5.52 7.85
C GLY A 25 19.99 4.56 6.73
N PHE A 26 19.34 3.44 7.07
CA PHE A 26 18.73 2.56 6.08
C PHE A 26 17.60 3.25 5.32
N LEU A 27 16.69 3.92 6.04
CA LEU A 27 15.60 4.68 5.42
C LEU A 27 16.14 5.74 4.46
N GLN A 28 17.12 6.53 4.87
CA GLN A 28 17.75 7.55 4.03
C GLN A 28 18.42 6.94 2.79
N THR A 29 18.98 5.75 2.90
CA THR A 29 19.63 5.04 1.78
C THR A 29 18.61 4.64 0.73
N VAL A 30 17.51 3.99 1.12
CA VAL A 30 16.46 3.56 0.18
C VAL A 30 15.71 4.75 -0.39
N GLU A 31 15.42 5.77 0.41
CA GLU A 31 14.80 7.02 -0.03
C GLU A 31 15.70 7.76 -1.05
N SER A 32 17.00 7.78 -0.84
CA SER A 32 17.95 8.35 -1.81
C SER A 32 17.92 7.61 -3.15
N ALA A 33 17.75 6.29 -3.12
CA ALA A 33 17.59 5.51 -4.34
C ALA A 33 16.25 5.81 -5.03
N PHE A 34 15.15 5.88 -4.28
CA PHE A 34 13.82 6.17 -4.79
C PHE A 34 13.74 7.58 -5.40
N ARG A 35 14.42 8.56 -4.82
CA ARG A 35 14.55 9.94 -5.35
C ARG A 35 15.26 10.03 -6.71
N ARG A 36 15.86 8.97 -7.21
CA ARG A 36 16.41 8.96 -8.57
C ARG A 36 15.32 9.04 -9.64
N TYR A 37 14.11 8.59 -9.33
CA TYR A 37 12.94 8.92 -10.13
C TYR A 37 12.55 10.38 -9.87
N GLN A 38 12.54 11.20 -10.92
CA GLN A 38 12.33 12.66 -10.82
C GLN A 38 10.86 13.08 -10.87
N GLY A 39 9.92 12.15 -11.06
CA GLY A 39 8.48 12.40 -10.99
C GLY A 39 7.91 12.35 -9.57
N ASP A 40 6.59 12.43 -9.46
CA ASP A 40 5.89 12.30 -8.19
C ASP A 40 6.15 10.90 -7.60
N ARG A 41 6.50 10.86 -6.33
CA ARG A 41 6.76 9.64 -5.57
C ARG A 41 5.82 9.58 -4.38
N TYR A 42 5.24 8.41 -4.17
CA TYR A 42 4.27 8.17 -3.11
C TYR A 42 4.73 7.02 -2.21
N HIS A 43 4.42 7.13 -0.93
CA HIS A 43 4.73 6.14 0.09
C HIS A 43 3.45 5.59 0.69
N VAL A 44 3.40 4.27 0.86
CA VAL A 44 2.41 3.56 1.67
C VAL A 44 3.08 3.16 2.98
N MET A 45 2.39 3.25 4.09
CA MET A 45 2.95 2.85 5.39
C MET A 45 2.89 1.33 5.55
N GLY A 46 4.05 0.69 5.79
CA GLY A 46 4.17 -0.71 6.14
C GLY A 46 4.56 -0.91 7.61
N ASN A 47 4.33 -2.09 8.16
CA ASN A 47 4.57 -2.34 9.58
C ASN A 47 6.06 -2.25 9.96
N HIS A 48 6.96 -2.73 9.09
CA HIS A 48 8.40 -2.67 9.33
C HIS A 48 8.97 -1.25 9.26
N ASP A 49 8.23 -0.29 8.71
CA ASP A 49 8.66 1.11 8.70
C ASP A 49 8.77 1.70 10.11
N PHE A 50 8.10 1.09 11.09
CA PHE A 50 8.04 1.55 12.47
C PHE A 50 8.75 0.64 13.50
N ASP A 51 9.53 -0.31 13.08
CA ASP A 51 10.20 -1.27 13.97
C ASP A 51 11.06 -0.61 15.05
N GLN A 52 11.87 0.39 14.68
CA GLN A 52 12.81 1.05 15.61
C GLN A 52 12.77 2.57 15.54
N ILE A 53 11.92 3.12 14.70
CA ILE A 53 11.77 4.57 14.52
C ILE A 53 10.32 5.00 14.73
N SER A 54 10.13 6.27 15.03
CA SER A 54 8.79 6.85 15.17
C SER A 54 8.22 7.25 13.81
N LEU A 55 6.90 7.48 13.75
CA LEU A 55 6.27 8.11 12.60
C LEU A 55 6.91 9.46 12.26
N GLY A 56 7.25 10.28 13.28
CA GLY A 56 7.95 11.53 13.06
C GLY A 56 9.33 11.36 12.42
N ASP A 57 10.08 10.30 12.80
CA ASP A 57 11.35 9.98 12.16
C ASP A 57 11.16 9.57 10.69
N TYR A 58 10.15 8.75 10.40
CA TYR A 58 9.85 8.32 9.04
C TYR A 58 9.51 9.53 8.16
N LEU A 59 8.54 10.36 8.57
CA LEU A 59 8.11 11.55 7.82
C LEU A 59 9.25 12.56 7.62
N ALA A 60 10.12 12.73 8.60
CA ALA A 60 11.26 13.64 8.50
C ALA A 60 12.34 13.17 7.51
N ASN A 61 12.37 11.87 7.16
CA ASN A 61 13.40 11.28 6.31
C ASN A 61 12.88 10.76 4.96
N THR A 62 11.59 10.91 4.68
CA THR A 62 10.96 10.58 3.40
C THR A 62 10.41 11.83 2.71
N ASN A 63 10.16 11.73 1.40
CA ASN A 63 9.51 12.78 0.61
C ASN A 63 8.34 12.20 -0.17
N ASN A 64 7.15 12.34 0.39
CA ASN A 64 5.91 11.83 -0.17
C ASN A 64 5.14 12.94 -0.89
N ALA A 65 4.88 12.78 -2.19
CA ALA A 65 4.09 13.76 -2.97
C ALA A 65 2.62 13.85 -2.51
N GLY A 66 2.14 12.84 -1.78
CA GLY A 66 0.79 12.81 -1.17
C GLY A 66 0.72 13.41 0.23
N ASP A 67 1.87 13.76 0.83
CA ASP A 67 1.91 14.33 2.17
C ASP A 67 1.37 15.77 2.14
N ALA A 68 0.14 15.91 2.60
CA ALA A 68 -0.43 17.19 2.95
C ALA A 68 -0.70 17.16 4.47
N ASP A 69 0.00 17.98 5.23
CA ASP A 69 -0.17 18.13 6.68
C ASP A 69 0.30 16.93 7.55
N GLY A 70 1.29 16.17 7.10
CA GLY A 70 1.87 15.06 7.88
C GLY A 70 0.95 13.84 8.03
N LYS A 71 0.00 13.66 7.13
CA LYS A 71 -0.90 12.50 7.11
C LYS A 71 -0.26 11.32 6.39
N THR A 72 -0.54 10.14 6.88
CA THR A 72 -0.06 8.87 6.33
C THR A 72 -1.02 8.26 5.30
N TYR A 73 -2.28 8.70 5.31
CA TYR A 73 -3.31 8.35 4.32
C TYR A 73 -3.77 9.58 3.55
N TYR A 74 -3.96 9.45 2.25
CA TYR A 74 -4.23 10.57 1.35
C TYR A 74 -4.84 10.12 0.04
N ALA A 75 -5.32 11.08 -0.77
CA ALA A 75 -5.81 10.82 -2.12
C ALA A 75 -5.27 11.87 -3.09
N PHE A 76 -5.07 11.46 -4.33
CA PHE A 76 -4.68 12.35 -5.43
C PHE A 76 -5.35 11.91 -6.74
N VAL A 77 -5.41 12.82 -7.70
CA VAL A 77 -5.94 12.53 -9.04
C VAL A 77 -4.81 12.72 -10.06
N LYS A 78 -4.61 11.71 -10.90
CA LYS A 78 -3.65 11.78 -12.00
C LYS A 78 -4.28 11.18 -13.25
N ASN A 79 -4.24 11.92 -14.35
CA ASN A 79 -4.76 11.50 -15.66
C ASN A 79 -6.22 10.97 -15.64
N GLY A 80 -7.09 11.58 -14.81
CA GLY A 80 -8.50 11.22 -14.71
C GLY A 80 -8.78 9.95 -13.89
N VAL A 81 -7.81 9.44 -13.17
CA VAL A 81 -7.94 8.35 -12.19
C VAL A 81 -7.67 8.90 -10.80
N LYS A 82 -8.52 8.55 -9.85
CA LYS A 82 -8.33 8.86 -8.44
C LYS A 82 -7.57 7.72 -7.76
N TYR A 83 -6.54 8.07 -7.04
CA TYR A 83 -5.73 7.15 -6.25
C TYR A 83 -5.95 7.46 -4.78
N ILE A 84 -6.21 6.44 -3.97
CA ILE A 84 -6.41 6.54 -2.54
C ILE A 84 -5.37 5.65 -1.86
N VAL A 85 -4.60 6.20 -0.94
CA VAL A 85 -3.65 5.46 -0.12
C VAL A 85 -4.22 5.37 1.29
N LEU A 86 -4.36 4.15 1.77
CA LEU A 86 -4.77 3.83 3.14
C LEU A 86 -3.56 3.47 3.99
N ASP A 87 -3.67 3.78 5.27
CA ASP A 87 -2.72 3.38 6.29
C ASP A 87 -3.41 2.46 7.30
N ALA A 88 -2.99 1.21 7.40
CA ALA A 88 -3.50 0.28 8.38
C ALA A 88 -2.49 0.00 9.52
N CYS A 89 -1.43 0.80 9.65
CA CYS A 89 -0.40 0.65 10.67
C CYS A 89 -0.84 1.24 12.02
N PHE A 90 -1.99 0.80 12.52
CA PHE A 90 -2.54 1.20 13.80
C PHE A 90 -2.80 0.00 14.72
N ASN A 91 -2.58 0.18 16.03
CA ASN A 91 -2.80 -0.83 17.05
C ASN A 91 -4.28 -0.98 17.44
N ASN A 92 -5.09 0.04 17.18
CA ASN A 92 -6.50 0.10 17.57
C ASN A 92 -7.32 1.07 16.73
N ASP A 93 -8.64 1.03 16.89
CA ASP A 93 -9.61 1.87 16.18
C ASP A 93 -9.62 3.33 16.66
N GLU A 94 -9.01 3.61 17.81
CA GLU A 94 -8.85 4.96 18.36
C GLU A 94 -7.72 5.75 17.68
N GLY A 95 -6.93 5.11 16.82
CA GLY A 95 -5.89 5.75 16.03
C GLY A 95 -4.51 5.77 16.68
N GLU A 96 -4.18 4.81 17.54
CA GLU A 96 -2.82 4.62 18.05
C GLU A 96 -1.94 4.02 16.96
N HIS A 97 -1.14 4.86 16.34
CA HIS A 97 -0.25 4.47 15.24
C HIS A 97 0.93 3.62 15.74
N TYR A 98 1.42 2.73 14.90
CA TYR A 98 2.67 2.00 15.14
C TYR A 98 3.84 2.99 15.35
N SER A 99 4.72 2.68 16.28
CA SER A 99 5.85 3.54 16.60
C SER A 99 6.90 2.82 17.44
N LEU A 100 8.18 2.99 17.12
CA LEU A 100 9.32 2.55 17.93
C LEU A 100 9.27 1.06 18.33
N GLY A 101 8.81 0.20 17.43
CA GLY A 101 8.62 -1.23 17.70
C GLY A 101 7.42 -1.56 18.61
N LYS A 102 6.63 -0.57 18.99
CA LYS A 102 5.35 -0.76 19.69
C LYS A 102 4.26 -1.03 18.67
N LEU A 103 4.21 -2.24 18.19
CA LEU A 103 3.25 -2.71 17.21
C LEU A 103 3.05 -4.21 17.37
N ASP A 104 1.86 -4.65 17.06
CA ASP A 104 1.60 -6.05 16.74
C ASP A 104 1.19 -6.10 15.26
N TRP A 105 2.09 -6.53 14.39
CA TRP A 105 1.86 -6.57 12.95
C TRP A 105 0.65 -7.42 12.54
N GLN A 106 0.15 -8.27 13.45
CA GLN A 106 -1.05 -9.09 13.26
C GLN A 106 -2.36 -8.32 13.56
N VAL A 107 -2.26 -7.09 14.06
CA VAL A 107 -3.40 -6.25 14.51
C VAL A 107 -3.54 -5.01 13.63
N ALA A 108 -3.22 -5.10 12.35
CA ALA A 108 -3.41 -3.98 11.43
C ALA A 108 -4.89 -3.59 11.32
N ILE A 109 -5.19 -2.29 11.41
CA ILE A 109 -6.57 -1.78 11.31
C ILE A 109 -6.58 -0.42 10.60
N VAL A 110 -7.55 -0.18 9.73
CA VAL A 110 -7.85 1.17 9.23
C VAL A 110 -8.78 1.84 10.25
N PRO A 111 -8.30 2.84 11.03
CA PRO A 111 -9.06 3.36 12.16
C PRO A 111 -10.32 4.10 11.71
N LYS A 112 -11.27 4.23 12.63
CA LYS A 112 -12.60 4.81 12.35
C LYS A 112 -12.53 6.17 11.66
N MET A 113 -11.62 7.04 12.10
CA MET A 113 -11.45 8.37 11.52
C MET A 113 -11.01 8.29 10.04
N GLU A 114 -10.11 7.37 9.72
CA GLU A 114 -9.68 7.15 8.34
C GLU A 114 -10.77 6.48 7.51
N MET A 115 -11.52 5.52 8.08
CA MET A 115 -12.66 4.90 7.41
C MET A 115 -13.77 5.91 7.07
N GLU A 116 -14.02 6.90 7.94
CA GLU A 116 -14.96 8.00 7.66
C GLU A 116 -14.45 8.86 6.49
N TRP A 117 -13.17 9.20 6.49
CA TRP A 117 -12.52 9.92 5.40
C TRP A 117 -12.54 9.10 4.09
N PHE A 118 -12.21 7.81 4.15
CA PHE A 118 -12.19 6.92 2.98
C PHE A 118 -13.56 6.83 2.31
N ARG A 119 -14.62 6.64 3.09
CA ARG A 119 -16.00 6.64 2.56
C ARG A 119 -16.34 7.97 1.89
N LYS A 120 -15.92 9.10 2.45
CA LYS A 120 -16.10 10.42 1.85
C LYS A 120 -15.34 10.57 0.54
N GLU A 121 -14.09 10.11 0.49
CA GLU A 121 -13.28 10.13 -0.73
C GLU A 121 -13.92 9.26 -1.83
N LEU A 122 -14.44 8.10 -1.47
CA LEU A 122 -15.16 7.23 -2.42
C LEU A 122 -16.49 7.83 -2.89
N ALA A 123 -17.15 8.66 -2.10
CA ALA A 123 -18.39 9.33 -2.47
C ALA A 123 -18.17 10.59 -3.34
N THR A 124 -16.95 11.13 -3.38
CA THR A 124 -16.62 12.37 -4.10
C THR A 124 -16.00 12.11 -5.45
N GLY A 125 -16.40 12.88 -6.49
CA GLY A 125 -15.88 12.75 -7.85
C GLY A 125 -16.59 11.68 -8.66
N LYS A 126 -16.10 11.49 -9.89
CA LYS A 126 -16.64 10.50 -10.85
C LYS A 126 -15.55 9.63 -11.46
N GLU A 127 -14.31 9.90 -11.10
CA GLU A 127 -13.14 9.21 -11.60
C GLU A 127 -13.17 7.74 -11.15
N PRO A 128 -12.66 6.80 -11.95
CA PRO A 128 -12.35 5.46 -11.46
C PRO A 128 -11.29 5.56 -10.36
N VAL A 129 -11.31 4.59 -9.45
CA VAL A 129 -10.47 4.63 -8.25
C VAL A 129 -9.53 3.43 -8.22
N VAL A 130 -8.28 3.66 -7.85
CA VAL A 130 -7.33 2.62 -7.42
C VAL A 130 -6.98 2.88 -5.96
N VAL A 131 -7.05 1.85 -5.14
CA VAL A 131 -6.74 1.94 -3.71
C VAL A 131 -5.44 1.22 -3.43
N PHE A 132 -4.57 1.83 -2.64
CA PHE A 132 -3.33 1.25 -2.13
C PHE A 132 -3.38 1.13 -0.62
N CYS A 133 -2.83 0.05 -0.11
CA CYS A 133 -2.55 -0.19 1.31
C CYS A 133 -1.36 -1.13 1.40
N HIS A 134 -0.70 -1.23 2.55
CA HIS A 134 0.32 -2.26 2.72
C HIS A 134 -0.30 -3.63 2.98
N GLN A 135 -1.22 -3.72 3.93
CA GLN A 135 -1.87 -4.96 4.33
C GLN A 135 -3.04 -5.33 3.42
N LEU A 136 -3.43 -6.60 3.44
CA LEU A 136 -4.47 -7.17 2.61
C LEU A 136 -5.87 -6.95 3.20
N VAL A 137 -6.90 -6.91 2.32
CA VAL A 137 -8.31 -6.83 2.71
C VAL A 137 -9.18 -7.96 2.14
N ASN A 138 -8.66 -8.71 1.18
CA ASN A 138 -9.32 -9.79 0.45
C ASN A 138 -9.34 -11.10 1.24
N THR A 139 -10.06 -11.12 2.36
CA THR A 139 -10.04 -12.21 3.36
C THR A 139 -10.48 -13.58 2.81
N TRP A 140 -11.19 -13.64 1.68
CA TRP A 140 -11.50 -14.92 1.00
C TRP A 140 -10.25 -15.66 0.52
N ASP A 141 -9.13 -14.96 0.31
CA ASP A 141 -7.87 -15.56 -0.10
C ASP A 141 -7.14 -16.29 1.03
N GLU A 142 -7.59 -16.14 2.26
CA GLU A 142 -7.19 -17.03 3.37
C GLU A 142 -7.42 -18.50 3.02
N LYS A 143 -8.58 -18.79 2.43
CA LYS A 143 -8.95 -20.16 2.03
C LYS A 143 -8.55 -20.52 0.60
N THR A 144 -8.69 -19.58 -0.34
CA THR A 144 -8.47 -19.86 -1.77
C THR A 144 -7.00 -19.89 -2.14
N GLN A 145 -6.16 -19.13 -1.44
CA GLN A 145 -4.73 -19.02 -1.72
C GLN A 145 -3.85 -19.36 -0.51
N ASN A 146 -4.44 -19.83 0.59
CA ASN A 146 -3.75 -20.21 1.83
C ASN A 146 -2.88 -19.07 2.40
N ILE A 147 -3.43 -17.86 2.41
CA ILE A 147 -2.78 -16.70 3.03
C ILE A 147 -3.13 -16.67 4.52
N PRO A 148 -2.16 -16.62 5.45
CA PRO A 148 -2.44 -16.60 6.88
C PRO A 148 -3.27 -15.37 7.28
N HIS A 149 -4.20 -15.55 8.21
CA HIS A 149 -5.13 -14.51 8.68
C HIS A 149 -4.43 -13.23 9.15
N ALA A 150 -3.25 -13.35 9.74
CA ALA A 150 -2.46 -12.24 10.25
C ALA A 150 -2.02 -11.20 9.20
N PHE A 151 -2.12 -11.52 7.89
CA PHE A 151 -1.78 -10.58 6.82
C PHE A 151 -2.93 -9.63 6.46
N PHE A 152 -4.14 -9.88 6.97
CA PHE A 152 -5.31 -9.09 6.64
C PHE A 152 -5.60 -8.02 7.69
N VAL A 153 -6.08 -6.86 7.21
CA VAL A 153 -6.62 -5.79 8.06
C VAL A 153 -7.80 -6.33 8.87
N GLN A 154 -7.87 -6.05 10.16
CA GLN A 154 -8.92 -6.57 11.05
C GLN A 154 -10.33 -6.16 10.61
N ASN A 155 -10.51 -4.93 10.17
CA ASN A 155 -11.78 -4.44 9.63
C ASN A 155 -11.85 -4.50 8.09
N ALA A 156 -11.17 -5.48 7.48
CA ALA A 156 -11.13 -5.68 6.03
C ALA A 156 -12.52 -5.69 5.38
N ALA A 157 -13.50 -6.31 6.03
CA ALA A 157 -14.88 -6.35 5.52
C ALA A 157 -15.50 -4.95 5.35
N GLU A 158 -15.18 -4.00 6.24
CA GLU A 158 -15.66 -2.62 6.13
C GLU A 158 -14.99 -1.87 4.98
N VAL A 159 -13.69 -2.11 4.76
CA VAL A 159 -12.93 -1.53 3.65
C VAL A 159 -13.49 -2.04 2.32
N VAL A 160 -13.69 -3.35 2.21
CA VAL A 160 -14.26 -3.99 1.01
C VAL A 160 -15.67 -3.47 0.73
N ASP A 161 -16.55 -3.45 1.74
CA ASP A 161 -17.93 -2.93 1.60
C ASP A 161 -17.95 -1.48 1.12
N ALA A 162 -17.06 -0.63 1.62
CA ALA A 162 -16.97 0.76 1.17
C ALA A 162 -16.54 0.85 -0.30
N MET A 163 -15.57 0.04 -0.72
CA MET A 163 -15.11 -0.01 -2.12
C MET A 163 -16.21 -0.48 -3.05
N GLU A 164 -16.89 -1.58 -2.73
CA GLU A 164 -17.96 -2.16 -3.53
C GLU A 164 -19.15 -1.20 -3.67
N LYS A 165 -19.61 -0.60 -2.57
CA LYS A 165 -20.70 0.38 -2.57
C LYS A 165 -20.41 1.61 -3.43
N SER A 166 -19.15 1.98 -3.60
CA SER A 166 -18.76 3.11 -4.45
C SER A 166 -19.01 2.84 -5.93
N GLY A 167 -18.91 1.57 -6.36
CA GLY A 167 -19.04 1.14 -7.76
C GLY A 167 -17.96 1.70 -8.69
N ARG A 168 -16.87 2.30 -8.14
CA ARG A 168 -15.84 2.98 -8.93
C ARG A 168 -14.44 2.40 -8.77
N VAL A 169 -14.23 1.52 -7.80
CA VAL A 169 -12.91 0.95 -7.55
C VAL A 169 -12.58 -0.09 -8.61
N LEU A 170 -11.47 0.11 -9.30
CA LEU A 170 -10.94 -0.82 -10.30
C LEU A 170 -10.07 -1.89 -9.65
N ALA A 171 -9.20 -1.47 -8.73
CA ALA A 171 -8.25 -2.34 -8.08
C ALA A 171 -7.91 -1.87 -6.66
N PHE A 172 -7.57 -2.85 -5.82
CA PHE A 172 -6.88 -2.71 -4.56
C PHE A 172 -5.49 -3.35 -4.71
N ILE A 173 -4.44 -2.57 -4.50
CA ILE A 173 -3.05 -3.02 -4.71
C ILE A 173 -2.30 -2.90 -3.39
N CYS A 174 -1.65 -3.98 -2.96
CA CYS A 174 -0.95 -4.05 -1.69
C CYS A 174 0.35 -4.86 -1.76
N GLY A 175 1.10 -4.86 -0.66
CA GLY A 175 2.30 -5.64 -0.44
C GLY A 175 2.11 -6.69 0.65
N HIS A 176 2.94 -6.64 1.69
CA HIS A 176 2.91 -7.40 2.95
C HIS A 176 3.05 -8.92 2.80
N PHE A 177 2.26 -9.57 1.96
CA PHE A 177 2.40 -11.00 1.69
C PHE A 177 3.38 -11.24 0.55
N HIS A 178 4.64 -11.44 0.88
CA HIS A 178 5.79 -11.46 -0.05
C HIS A 178 5.68 -12.45 -1.21
N LYS A 179 4.86 -13.51 -1.09
CA LYS A 179 4.67 -14.47 -2.19
C LYS A 179 3.82 -13.92 -3.32
N GLY A 180 3.16 -12.79 -3.10
CA GLY A 180 2.21 -12.22 -4.04
C GLY A 180 0.94 -13.06 -4.20
N ALA A 181 -0.14 -12.42 -4.57
CA ALA A 181 -1.44 -13.06 -4.81
C ALA A 181 -2.26 -12.23 -5.80
N TYR A 182 -3.26 -12.84 -6.38
CA TYR A 182 -4.25 -12.15 -7.21
C TYR A 182 -5.60 -12.81 -7.07
N SER A 183 -6.62 -11.99 -6.89
CA SER A 183 -8.02 -12.41 -6.97
C SER A 183 -8.88 -11.29 -7.56
N GLU A 184 -10.06 -11.65 -8.01
CA GLU A 184 -11.10 -10.72 -8.43
C GLU A 184 -12.36 -11.02 -7.62
N HIS A 185 -12.99 -9.97 -7.10
CA HIS A 185 -14.24 -10.10 -6.39
C HIS A 185 -15.14 -8.90 -6.64
N ASN A 186 -16.38 -9.14 -7.06
CA ASN A 186 -17.37 -8.12 -7.37
C ASN A 186 -16.87 -7.01 -8.32
N GLY A 187 -16.05 -7.39 -9.32
CA GLY A 187 -15.49 -6.48 -10.32
C GLY A 187 -14.32 -5.62 -9.83
N ILE A 188 -13.81 -5.88 -8.63
CA ILE A 188 -12.60 -5.25 -8.10
C ILE A 188 -11.44 -6.26 -8.16
N HIS A 189 -10.29 -5.82 -8.67
CA HIS A 189 -9.09 -6.63 -8.76
C HIS A 189 -8.22 -6.42 -7.51
N TYR A 190 -7.91 -7.49 -6.80
CA TYR A 190 -7.05 -7.48 -5.60
C TYR A 190 -5.67 -8.02 -5.98
N ILE A 191 -4.67 -7.16 -5.95
CA ILE A 191 -3.31 -7.44 -6.44
C ILE A 191 -2.35 -7.30 -5.27
N VAL A 192 -1.72 -8.39 -4.89
CA VAL A 192 -0.68 -8.42 -3.86
C VAL A 192 0.66 -8.58 -4.56
N ASN A 193 1.47 -7.56 -4.56
CA ASN A 193 2.80 -7.61 -5.15
C ASN A 193 3.75 -8.45 -4.30
N GLN A 194 4.68 -9.13 -4.96
CA GLN A 194 5.72 -9.90 -4.29
C GLN A 194 6.67 -8.97 -3.52
N GLY A 195 7.28 -9.50 -2.45
CA GLY A 195 8.27 -8.76 -1.67
C GLY A 195 9.62 -8.67 -2.39
N LEU A 196 10.13 -7.46 -2.57
CA LEU A 196 11.42 -7.21 -3.20
C LEU A 196 12.57 -7.90 -2.45
N VAL A 197 12.45 -8.03 -1.13
CA VAL A 197 13.45 -8.62 -0.23
C VAL A 197 13.65 -10.13 -0.42
N GLU A 198 12.66 -10.83 -0.97
CA GLU A 198 12.69 -12.29 -1.09
C GLU A 198 13.69 -12.81 -2.14
N ARG A 199 14.20 -11.94 -3.00
CA ARG A 199 15.06 -12.35 -4.09
C ARG A 199 16.26 -11.42 -4.27
N PRO A 200 17.49 -12.00 -4.34
CA PRO A 200 18.67 -11.20 -4.64
C PRO A 200 18.64 -10.71 -6.08
N LEU A 201 19.39 -9.65 -6.37
CA LEU A 201 19.65 -9.20 -7.73
C LEU A 201 20.22 -10.35 -8.59
N PRO A 202 19.83 -10.49 -9.87
CA PRO A 202 18.93 -9.63 -10.65
C PRO A 202 17.45 -10.04 -10.59
N HIS A 203 17.04 -10.87 -9.64
CA HIS A 203 15.72 -11.47 -9.56
C HIS A 203 14.72 -10.60 -8.76
N ASN A 204 14.79 -9.30 -8.96
CA ASN A 204 13.87 -8.36 -8.32
C ASN A 204 12.42 -8.54 -8.75
N VAL A 205 11.54 -7.81 -8.11
CA VAL A 205 10.11 -7.72 -8.42
C VAL A 205 9.69 -6.26 -8.44
N ALA A 206 8.90 -5.89 -9.43
CA ALA A 206 8.20 -4.61 -9.50
C ALA A 206 7.04 -4.74 -10.49
N GLY A 207 6.01 -3.92 -10.34
CA GLY A 207 4.90 -3.86 -11.28
C GLY A 207 4.82 -2.50 -11.97
N MET A 208 4.45 -2.49 -13.23
CA MET A 208 4.07 -1.27 -13.93
C MET A 208 2.57 -1.32 -14.20
N VAL A 209 1.82 -0.39 -13.62
CA VAL A 209 0.36 -0.32 -13.78
C VAL A 209 0.02 0.58 -14.95
N HIS A 210 -0.71 0.05 -15.90
CA HIS A 210 -1.25 0.77 -17.06
C HIS A 210 -2.77 0.84 -16.94
N ILE A 211 -3.34 2.03 -17.08
CA ILE A 211 -4.79 2.22 -17.10
C ILE A 211 -5.13 2.89 -18.43
N ASP A 212 -5.94 2.22 -19.25
CA ASP A 212 -6.35 2.73 -20.55
C ASP A 212 -7.54 3.72 -20.44
N LYS A 213 -7.88 4.37 -21.56
CA LYS A 213 -9.01 5.31 -21.65
C LYS A 213 -10.39 4.68 -21.39
N ASN A 214 -10.49 3.36 -21.41
CA ASN A 214 -11.70 2.60 -21.10
C ASN A 214 -11.69 2.10 -19.65
N HIS A 215 -10.68 2.49 -18.88
CA HIS A 215 -10.44 2.10 -17.49
C HIS A 215 -10.14 0.58 -17.32
N ASN A 216 -9.64 -0.08 -18.37
CA ASN A 216 -9.02 -1.38 -18.18
C ASN A 216 -7.65 -1.20 -17.56
N LEU A 217 -7.35 -2.00 -16.55
CA LEU A 217 -6.09 -1.98 -15.85
C LEU A 217 -5.25 -3.19 -16.27
N TYR A 218 -4.00 -2.96 -16.53
CA TYR A 218 -3.02 -3.99 -16.83
C TYR A 218 -1.80 -3.79 -15.92
N VAL A 219 -1.42 -4.82 -15.19
CA VAL A 219 -0.17 -4.85 -14.43
C VAL A 219 0.86 -5.61 -15.24
N GLU A 220 1.88 -4.94 -15.71
CA GLU A 220 3.07 -5.53 -16.29
C GLU A 220 4.05 -5.86 -15.18
N GLY A 221 4.22 -7.15 -14.92
CA GLY A 221 5.23 -7.61 -13.99
C GLY A 221 6.62 -7.45 -14.59
N LEU A 222 7.50 -6.79 -13.86
CA LEU A 222 8.89 -6.62 -14.21
C LEU A 222 9.75 -7.68 -13.48
N TRP A 223 10.73 -8.23 -14.19
CA TRP A 223 11.60 -9.32 -13.70
C TRP A 223 10.81 -10.55 -13.27
N ASN A 224 10.65 -10.79 -11.97
CA ASN A 224 9.93 -11.97 -11.45
C ASN A 224 8.52 -11.68 -10.95
N GLU A 225 8.04 -10.44 -11.06
CA GLU A 225 6.66 -10.10 -10.73
C GLU A 225 5.70 -10.66 -11.78
N ARG A 226 4.49 -10.99 -11.35
CA ARG A 226 3.45 -11.54 -12.23
C ARG A 226 2.73 -10.42 -12.96
N SER A 227 2.37 -10.69 -14.21
CA SER A 227 1.52 -9.78 -14.97
C SER A 227 0.04 -10.15 -14.80
N HIS A 228 -0.82 -9.14 -14.74
CA HIS A 228 -2.27 -9.31 -14.59
C HIS A 228 -3.02 -8.43 -15.59
N VAL A 229 -4.01 -9.02 -16.26
CA VAL A 229 -4.94 -8.30 -17.15
C VAL A 229 -6.27 -8.15 -16.43
N CYS A 230 -6.56 -6.94 -15.99
CA CYS A 230 -7.74 -6.60 -15.21
C CYS A 230 -8.73 -5.86 -16.11
N LYS A 231 -9.67 -6.61 -16.69
CA LYS A 231 -10.71 -6.00 -17.53
C LYS A 231 -11.79 -5.42 -16.61
N LYS A 232 -12.28 -4.24 -16.95
CA LYS A 232 -13.44 -3.68 -16.29
C LYS A 232 -14.64 -4.61 -16.54
N ALA A 233 -15.33 -5.02 -15.46
CA ALA A 233 -16.56 -5.80 -15.53
C ALA A 233 -17.70 -5.01 -16.17
#